data_ae2bca75c1f9f0f07b98de7644c4787e
#
_entry.id   ae2bca75c1f9f0f07b98de7644c4787e
#
_cell.length_a   1.000
_cell.length_b   1.000
_cell.length_c   1.000
_cell.angle_alpha   90.00
_cell.angle_beta   90.00
_cell.angle_gamma   90.00
#
_symmetry.space_group_name_H-M   'P 1'
#
loop_
_entity.id
_entity.type
_entity.pdbx_description
1 polymer ?
#
loop_
_entity_poly.entity_id
_entity_poly.type
_entity_poly.pdbx_seq_one_letter_code
_entity_poly.pdbx_strand_id
1 'polypeptide(L)'
;MHPIVIIGSGMAGYTLAREFRKLNPEQALVMISADDAVNYAKPTLSNALAGNKAPEQIPLGDAAKMSAQLSMDILSDTVVTAIDPDQHELTLEHNGQTRQQVYSKLILAVGANPIRLAIGGDASDDIHVVNSLIDYRAFRERLAERDDKRVVILGAGLIGCEFANDLQHTGHHVTVIDLSARPLGRL
;
A
#
# COMPACT_ATOMS: atom_id res chain seq x y z
N MET A 1 -14.30 19.56 -20.26
CA MET A 1 -13.54 19.95 -19.03
C MET A 1 -12.65 18.76 -18.70
N HIS A 2 -11.32 18.95 -18.52
CA HIS A 2 -10.40 17.85 -18.19
C HIS A 2 -10.67 17.32 -16.78
N PRO A 3 -10.40 16.03 -16.51
CA PRO A 3 -10.62 15.43 -15.20
C PRO A 3 -9.66 15.99 -14.15
N ILE A 4 -10.03 15.83 -12.89
CA ILE A 4 -9.09 15.87 -11.78
C ILE A 4 -8.44 14.48 -11.71
N VAL A 5 -7.12 14.44 -11.59
CA VAL A 5 -6.37 13.19 -11.52
C VAL A 5 -5.73 13.00 -10.15
N ILE A 6 -5.90 11.81 -9.58
CA ILE A 6 -5.26 11.37 -8.33
C ILE A 6 -4.28 10.25 -8.68
N ILE A 7 -3.00 10.43 -8.37
CA ILE A 7 -2.00 9.36 -8.51
C ILE A 7 -1.84 8.66 -7.16
N GLY A 8 -2.22 7.40 -7.11
CA GLY A 8 -2.14 6.53 -5.94
C GLY A 8 -3.50 6.14 -5.37
N SER A 9 -3.72 4.83 -5.23
CA SER A 9 -4.93 4.18 -4.72
C SER A 9 -4.88 3.82 -3.23
N GLY A 10 -3.90 4.34 -2.50
CA GLY A 10 -3.77 4.13 -1.06
C GLY A 10 -4.84 4.86 -0.25
N MET A 11 -4.71 4.80 1.08
CA MET A 11 -5.66 5.44 2.01
C MET A 11 -5.91 6.91 1.70
N ALA A 12 -4.85 7.67 1.38
CA ALA A 12 -4.97 9.09 1.05
C ALA A 12 -5.78 9.31 -0.23
N GLY A 13 -5.46 8.56 -1.31
CA GLY A 13 -6.15 8.69 -2.60
C GLY A 13 -7.64 8.36 -2.49
N TYR A 14 -7.99 7.22 -1.92
CA TYR A 14 -9.39 6.83 -1.75
C TYR A 14 -10.15 7.71 -0.75
N THR A 15 -9.51 8.18 0.31
CA THR A 15 -10.15 9.12 1.25
C THR A 15 -10.45 10.44 0.55
N LEU A 16 -9.47 10.98 -0.18
CA LEU A 16 -9.68 12.19 -0.96
C LEU A 16 -10.83 12.04 -1.97
N ALA A 17 -10.84 10.93 -2.73
CA ALA A 17 -11.89 10.68 -3.72
C ALA A 17 -13.29 10.63 -3.08
N ARG A 18 -13.43 9.98 -1.91
CA ARG A 18 -14.70 9.93 -1.17
C ARG A 18 -15.15 11.32 -0.70
N GLU A 19 -14.26 12.08 -0.08
CA GLU A 19 -14.59 13.42 0.42
C GLU A 19 -14.89 14.37 -0.74
N PHE A 20 -14.13 14.27 -1.83
CA PHE A 20 -14.38 15.08 -3.02
C PHE A 20 -15.78 14.79 -3.62
N ARG A 21 -16.18 13.52 -3.71
CA ARG A 21 -17.51 13.15 -4.24
C ARG A 21 -18.67 13.68 -3.42
N LYS A 22 -18.52 13.84 -2.11
CA LYS A 22 -19.53 14.48 -1.25
C LYS A 22 -19.74 15.96 -1.62
N LEU A 23 -18.67 16.63 -2.04
CA LEU A 23 -18.68 18.06 -2.37
C LEU A 23 -19.00 18.32 -3.85
N ASN A 24 -18.61 17.43 -4.74
CA ASN A 24 -18.79 17.56 -6.17
C ASN A 24 -19.06 16.19 -6.82
N PRO A 25 -20.33 15.81 -7.01
CA PRO A 25 -20.68 14.50 -7.55
C PRO A 25 -20.43 14.36 -9.05
N GLU A 26 -20.36 15.46 -9.82
CA GLU A 26 -20.37 15.41 -11.29
C GLU A 26 -18.99 15.60 -11.94
N GLN A 27 -18.05 16.23 -11.25
CA GLN A 27 -16.73 16.50 -11.82
C GLN A 27 -16.00 15.20 -12.19
N ALA A 28 -15.51 15.10 -13.42
CA ALA A 28 -14.73 13.96 -13.87
C ALA A 28 -13.51 13.75 -12.97
N LEU A 29 -13.35 12.54 -12.47
CA LEU A 29 -12.28 12.13 -11.56
C LEU A 29 -11.64 10.86 -12.10
N VAL A 30 -10.32 10.84 -12.14
CA VAL A 30 -9.51 9.69 -12.56
C VAL A 30 -8.52 9.36 -11.44
N MET A 31 -8.45 8.09 -11.06
CA MET A 31 -7.41 7.57 -10.17
C MET A 31 -6.46 6.69 -10.98
N ILE A 32 -5.15 6.87 -10.78
CA ILE A 32 -4.12 6.06 -11.44
C ILE A 32 -3.34 5.33 -10.37
N SER A 33 -3.19 4.02 -10.50
CA SER A 33 -2.44 3.16 -9.60
C SER A 33 -1.46 2.27 -10.34
N ALA A 34 -0.26 2.17 -9.81
CA ALA A 34 0.76 1.26 -10.33
C ALA A 34 0.48 -0.22 -9.98
N ASP A 35 -0.46 -0.48 -9.07
CA ASP A 35 -0.93 -1.79 -8.66
C ASP A 35 -2.39 -2.04 -9.08
N ASP A 36 -3.01 -3.10 -8.54
CA ASP A 36 -4.39 -3.53 -8.81
C ASP A 36 -5.47 -2.55 -8.29
N ALA A 37 -5.07 -1.45 -7.67
CA ALA A 37 -5.94 -0.44 -7.07
C ALA A 37 -6.96 -0.98 -6.06
N VAL A 38 -6.68 -2.09 -5.40
CA VAL A 38 -7.52 -2.63 -4.32
C VAL A 38 -7.53 -1.66 -3.15
N ASN A 39 -8.73 -1.32 -2.68
CA ASN A 39 -8.91 -0.45 -1.53
C ASN A 39 -8.86 -1.26 -0.23
N TYR A 40 -7.92 -0.94 0.64
CA TYR A 40 -7.82 -1.50 1.99
C TYR A 40 -7.22 -0.50 2.97
N ALA A 41 -7.43 -0.74 4.26
CA ALA A 41 -6.80 0.05 5.31
C ALA A 41 -5.40 -0.52 5.60
N LYS A 42 -4.34 0.16 5.18
CA LYS A 42 -2.94 -0.29 5.35
C LYS A 42 -2.58 -0.66 6.81
N PRO A 43 -3.03 0.05 7.86
CA PRO A 43 -2.79 -0.35 9.25
C PRO A 43 -3.35 -1.72 9.63
N THR A 44 -4.31 -2.26 8.87
CA THR A 44 -4.84 -3.60 9.12
C THR A 44 -3.78 -4.69 8.92
N LEU A 45 -2.77 -4.45 8.09
CA LEU A 45 -1.73 -5.44 7.79
C LEU A 45 -0.92 -5.84 9.02
N SER A 46 -0.74 -4.95 9.99
CA SER A 46 0.05 -5.20 11.21
C SER A 46 -0.75 -5.80 12.38
N ASN A 47 -2.05 -6.09 12.18
CA ASN A 47 -2.92 -6.68 13.21
C ASN A 47 -3.94 -7.71 12.68
N ALA A 48 -3.81 -8.11 11.43
CA ALA A 48 -4.76 -9.01 10.79
C ALA A 48 -4.59 -10.47 11.23
N LEU A 49 -3.40 -10.87 11.65
CA LEU A 49 -3.08 -12.24 12.05
C LEU A 49 -3.80 -12.61 13.35
N ALA A 50 -3.64 -11.81 14.40
CA ALA A 50 -4.34 -12.01 15.68
C ALA A 50 -5.85 -11.88 15.53
N GLY A 51 -6.32 -11.04 14.59
CA GLY A 51 -7.73 -10.93 14.21
C GLY A 51 -8.25 -12.10 13.38
N ASN A 52 -7.43 -13.13 13.13
CA ASN A 52 -7.74 -14.28 12.28
C ASN A 52 -8.30 -13.92 10.90
N LYS A 53 -7.85 -12.81 10.34
CA LYS A 53 -8.24 -12.36 8.99
C LYS A 53 -7.29 -12.96 7.96
N ALA A 54 -7.84 -13.67 6.99
CA ALA A 54 -7.09 -14.04 5.80
C ALA A 54 -6.79 -12.80 4.94
N PRO A 55 -5.70 -12.79 4.16
CA PRO A 55 -5.36 -11.65 3.29
C PRO A 55 -6.51 -11.25 2.35
N GLU A 56 -7.33 -12.19 1.90
CA GLU A 56 -8.48 -11.99 1.02
C GLU A 56 -9.66 -11.28 1.71
N GLN A 57 -9.66 -11.23 3.03
CA GLN A 57 -10.70 -10.56 3.84
C GLN A 57 -10.33 -9.11 4.22
N ILE A 58 -9.10 -8.67 3.89
CA ILE A 58 -8.63 -7.31 4.18
C ILE A 58 -9.20 -6.28 3.18
N PRO A 59 -9.35 -6.58 1.87
CA PRO A 59 -9.91 -5.66 0.91
C PRO A 59 -11.32 -5.17 1.27
N LEU A 60 -11.55 -3.89 1.11
CA LEU A 60 -12.86 -3.24 1.22
C LEU A 60 -13.59 -3.22 -0.13
N GLY A 61 -12.82 -3.25 -1.21
CA GLY A 61 -13.30 -3.31 -2.58
C GLY A 61 -12.17 -3.33 -3.60
N ASP A 62 -12.41 -3.96 -4.73
CA ASP A 62 -11.55 -3.91 -5.90
C ASP A 62 -11.73 -2.62 -6.71
N ALA A 63 -10.92 -2.44 -7.75
CA ALA A 63 -10.98 -1.26 -8.62
C ALA A 63 -12.36 -1.07 -9.24
N ALA A 64 -13.02 -2.13 -9.70
CA ALA A 64 -14.33 -2.05 -10.35
C ALA A 64 -15.43 -1.58 -9.37
N LYS A 65 -15.46 -2.17 -8.17
CA LYS A 65 -16.38 -1.76 -7.10
C LYS A 65 -16.16 -0.31 -6.69
N MET A 66 -14.90 0.09 -6.52
CA MET A 66 -14.57 1.46 -6.13
C MET A 66 -14.87 2.48 -7.23
N SER A 67 -14.63 2.12 -8.50
CA SER A 67 -15.00 2.94 -9.67
C SER A 67 -16.51 3.20 -9.70
N ALA A 68 -17.31 2.15 -9.57
CA ALA A 68 -18.77 2.27 -9.52
C ALA A 68 -19.26 3.09 -8.31
N GLN A 69 -18.71 2.82 -7.12
CA GLN A 69 -19.12 3.49 -5.88
C GLN A 69 -18.79 4.99 -5.88
N LEU A 70 -17.66 5.37 -6.49
CA LEU A 70 -17.16 6.76 -6.49
C LEU A 70 -17.41 7.48 -7.81
N SER A 71 -18.08 6.85 -8.77
CA SER A 71 -18.36 7.39 -10.10
C SER A 71 -17.09 8.01 -10.73
N MET A 72 -15.98 7.26 -10.71
CA MET A 72 -14.68 7.71 -11.23
C MET A 72 -14.01 6.62 -12.07
N ASP A 73 -13.15 7.02 -12.98
CA ASP A 73 -12.30 6.07 -13.70
C ASP A 73 -11.10 5.66 -12.83
N ILE A 74 -10.82 4.37 -12.77
CA ILE A 74 -9.63 3.82 -12.10
C ILE A 74 -8.77 3.12 -13.13
N LEU A 75 -7.54 3.61 -13.28
CA LEU A 75 -6.52 3.04 -14.15
C LEU A 75 -5.55 2.23 -13.27
N SER A 76 -5.87 0.95 -13.05
CA SER A 76 -4.99 0.01 -12.35
C SER A 76 -3.81 -0.41 -13.24
N ASP A 77 -2.78 -0.99 -12.63
CA ASP A 77 -1.58 -1.50 -13.30
C ASP A 77 -0.96 -0.47 -14.27
N THR A 78 -1.08 0.81 -13.91
CA THR A 78 -0.70 1.94 -14.75
C THR A 78 0.31 2.82 -14.01
N VAL A 79 1.50 2.93 -14.56
CA VAL A 79 2.59 3.74 -13.99
C VAL A 79 2.60 5.12 -14.63
N VAL A 80 2.68 6.17 -13.81
CA VAL A 80 2.97 7.52 -14.27
C VAL A 80 4.48 7.66 -14.38
N THR A 81 4.99 7.85 -15.61
CA THR A 81 6.42 7.93 -15.89
C THR A 81 6.93 9.36 -16.02
N ALA A 82 6.04 10.31 -16.36
CA ALA A 82 6.39 11.74 -16.42
C ALA A 82 5.17 12.61 -16.12
N ILE A 83 5.44 13.82 -15.64
CA ILE A 83 4.48 14.90 -15.40
C ILE A 83 4.96 16.13 -16.15
N ASP A 84 4.14 16.68 -17.03
CA ASP A 84 4.32 17.98 -17.64
C ASP A 84 3.33 18.95 -16.99
N PRO A 85 3.79 19.80 -16.06
CA PRO A 85 2.92 20.75 -15.38
C PRO A 85 2.50 21.93 -16.25
N ASP A 86 3.27 22.26 -17.27
CA ASP A 86 2.97 23.39 -18.18
C ASP A 86 1.87 23.03 -19.17
N GLN A 87 1.88 21.79 -19.66
CA GLN A 87 0.83 21.27 -20.55
C GLN A 87 -0.32 20.62 -19.79
N HIS A 88 -0.23 20.48 -18.46
CA HIS A 88 -1.17 19.73 -17.64
C HIS A 88 -1.38 18.30 -18.15
N GLU A 89 -0.29 17.60 -18.42
CA GLU A 89 -0.29 16.28 -19.04
C GLU A 89 0.59 15.29 -18.25
N LEU A 90 0.15 14.04 -18.20
CA LEU A 90 0.87 12.91 -17.64
C LEU A 90 1.25 11.94 -18.75
N THR A 91 2.44 11.38 -18.68
CA THR A 91 2.82 10.20 -19.48
C THR A 91 2.56 8.95 -18.64
N LEU A 92 1.75 8.04 -19.18
CA LEU A 92 1.36 6.78 -18.54
C LEU A 92 1.93 5.61 -19.30
N GLU A 93 2.31 4.57 -18.56
CA GLU A 93 2.70 3.28 -19.09
C GLU A 93 1.78 2.18 -18.54
N HIS A 94 1.19 1.39 -19.43
CA HIS A 94 0.37 0.23 -19.10
C HIS A 94 0.65 -0.89 -20.10
N ASN A 95 1.08 -2.05 -19.62
CA ASN A 95 1.42 -3.22 -20.45
C ASN A 95 2.40 -2.91 -21.60
N GLY A 96 3.42 -2.09 -21.34
CA GLY A 96 4.41 -1.67 -22.35
C GLY A 96 3.91 -0.65 -23.38
N GLN A 97 2.69 -0.16 -23.22
CA GLN A 97 2.12 0.89 -24.08
C GLN A 97 2.15 2.22 -23.34
N THR A 98 2.64 3.25 -24.04
CA THR A 98 2.67 4.62 -23.53
C THR A 98 1.44 5.38 -24.04
N ARG A 99 0.80 6.15 -23.17
CA ARG A 99 -0.30 7.08 -23.52
C ARG A 99 -0.21 8.37 -22.70
N GLN A 100 -0.90 9.40 -23.18
CA GLN A 100 -1.02 10.67 -22.49
C GLN A 100 -2.37 10.78 -21.76
N GLN A 101 -2.36 11.46 -20.62
CA GLN A 101 -3.52 11.79 -19.83
C GLN A 101 -3.48 13.27 -19.45
N VAL A 102 -4.39 14.05 -19.98
CA VAL A 102 -4.54 15.46 -19.58
C VAL A 102 -5.32 15.58 -18.28
N TYR A 103 -5.03 16.62 -17.50
CA TYR A 103 -5.71 16.89 -16.23
C TYR A 103 -6.02 18.37 -16.05
N SER A 104 -7.06 18.68 -15.28
CA SER A 104 -7.34 20.04 -14.80
C SER A 104 -6.63 20.37 -13.49
N LYS A 105 -6.56 19.39 -12.60
CA LYS A 105 -5.82 19.41 -11.33
C LYS A 105 -5.20 18.04 -11.09
N LEU A 106 -4.02 18.02 -10.48
CA LEU A 106 -3.28 16.82 -10.15
C LEU A 106 -3.05 16.72 -8.64
N ILE A 107 -3.31 15.56 -8.08
CA ILE A 107 -3.05 15.23 -6.68
C ILE A 107 -2.09 14.04 -6.61
N LEU A 108 -1.01 14.19 -5.87
CA LEU A 108 -0.05 13.14 -5.61
C LEU A 108 -0.37 12.47 -4.27
N ALA A 109 -0.84 11.23 -4.32
CA ALA A 109 -1.15 10.38 -3.16
C ALA A 109 -0.33 9.08 -3.21
N VAL A 110 0.90 9.17 -3.68
CA VAL A 110 1.79 8.05 -4.03
C VAL A 110 2.30 7.23 -2.84
N GLY A 111 2.03 7.67 -1.62
CA GLY A 111 2.50 6.98 -0.41
C GLY A 111 4.01 7.10 -0.22
N ALA A 112 4.61 6.06 0.36
CA ALA A 112 6.04 5.98 0.59
C ALA A 112 6.53 4.54 0.40
N ASN A 113 7.73 4.40 -0.13
CA ASN A 113 8.42 3.13 -0.18
C ASN A 113 9.21 2.91 1.12
N PRO A 114 9.27 1.68 1.62
CA PRO A 114 10.05 1.34 2.79
C PRO A 114 11.55 1.38 2.46
N ILE A 115 12.34 1.73 3.46
CA ILE A 115 13.80 1.62 3.36
C ILE A 115 14.17 0.14 3.40
N ARG A 116 14.86 -0.35 2.37
CA ARG A 116 15.45 -1.68 2.36
C ARG A 116 16.87 -1.59 2.91
N LEU A 117 17.13 -2.30 4.01
CA LEU A 117 18.46 -2.39 4.59
C LEU A 117 19.33 -3.30 3.72
N ALA A 118 20.56 -2.88 3.44
CA ALA A 118 21.55 -3.71 2.76
C ALA A 118 22.15 -4.70 3.76
N ILE A 119 21.48 -5.82 3.99
CA ILE A 119 21.93 -6.88 4.87
C ILE A 119 22.54 -7.97 4.00
N GLY A 120 23.81 -8.27 4.25
CA GLY A 120 24.51 -9.35 3.55
C GLY A 120 24.19 -10.72 4.16
N GLY A 121 24.53 -11.78 3.41
CA GLY A 121 24.35 -13.16 3.83
C GLY A 121 23.59 -13.97 2.79
N ASP A 122 23.49 -15.25 3.02
CA ASP A 122 22.84 -16.24 2.16
C ASP A 122 21.31 -16.25 2.30
N ALA A 123 20.77 -15.59 3.34
CA ALA A 123 19.33 -15.45 3.60
C ALA A 123 18.80 -14.04 3.34
N SER A 124 19.53 -13.20 2.60
CA SER A 124 19.09 -11.84 2.27
C SER A 124 17.73 -11.79 1.56
N ASP A 125 17.45 -12.79 0.73
CA ASP A 125 16.21 -12.90 -0.03
C ASP A 125 15.01 -13.37 0.82
N ASP A 126 15.28 -13.88 2.02
CA ASP A 126 14.25 -14.25 3.02
C ASP A 126 13.79 -13.05 3.88
N ILE A 127 14.32 -11.85 3.63
CA ILE A 127 13.93 -10.65 4.35
C ILE A 127 12.67 -10.05 3.72
N HIS A 128 11.56 -10.14 4.44
CA HIS A 128 10.29 -9.57 4.02
C HIS A 128 10.14 -8.12 4.47
N VAL A 129 9.67 -7.27 3.56
CA VAL A 129 9.26 -5.90 3.86
C VAL A 129 7.76 -5.81 3.58
N VAL A 130 6.95 -5.67 4.61
CA VAL A 130 5.49 -5.67 4.48
C VAL A 130 4.98 -4.23 4.40
N ASN A 131 4.79 -3.73 3.18
CA ASN A 131 4.33 -2.38 2.91
C ASN A 131 3.01 -2.33 2.11
N SER A 132 2.63 -3.42 1.48
CA SER A 132 1.42 -3.58 0.68
C SER A 132 0.69 -4.87 1.05
N LEU A 133 -0.54 -5.01 0.55
CA LEU A 133 -1.31 -6.25 0.70
C LEU A 133 -0.63 -7.43 -0.03
N ILE A 134 0.04 -7.15 -1.14
CA ILE A 134 0.82 -8.16 -1.89
C ILE A 134 1.99 -8.66 -1.02
N ASP A 135 2.75 -7.75 -0.43
CA ASP A 135 3.83 -8.12 0.49
C ASP A 135 3.30 -8.92 1.69
N TYR A 136 2.13 -8.52 2.21
CA TYR A 136 1.50 -9.21 3.34
C TYR A 136 1.08 -10.64 2.97
N ARG A 137 0.56 -10.88 1.76
CA ARG A 137 0.25 -12.24 1.26
C ARG A 137 1.50 -13.10 1.24
N ALA A 138 2.56 -12.62 0.58
CA ALA A 138 3.85 -13.34 0.52
C ALA A 138 4.41 -13.62 1.93
N PHE A 139 4.33 -12.67 2.83
CA PHE A 139 4.73 -12.85 4.22
C PHE A 139 3.91 -13.94 4.93
N ARG A 140 2.58 -13.96 4.74
CA ARG A 140 1.68 -14.96 5.33
C ARG A 140 1.95 -16.37 4.79
N GLU A 141 2.21 -16.49 3.49
CA GLU A 141 2.60 -17.75 2.86
C GLU A 141 3.91 -18.27 3.46
N ARG A 142 4.91 -17.41 3.58
CA ARG A 142 6.19 -17.77 4.16
C ARG A 142 6.08 -18.19 5.64
N LEU A 143 5.24 -17.53 6.42
CA LEU A 143 4.97 -17.95 7.80
C LEU A 143 4.33 -19.35 7.88
N ALA A 144 3.45 -19.68 6.94
CA ALA A 144 2.76 -20.97 6.92
C ALA A 144 3.68 -22.13 6.51
N GLU A 145 4.75 -21.87 5.76
CA GLU A 145 5.76 -22.85 5.36
C GLU A 145 6.74 -23.23 6.47
N ARG A 146 6.76 -22.48 7.58
CA ARG A 146 7.75 -22.65 8.66
C ARG A 146 7.13 -23.28 9.90
N ASP A 147 7.72 -24.37 10.36
CA ASP A 147 7.31 -25.05 11.59
C ASP A 147 7.83 -24.39 12.87
N ASP A 148 8.98 -23.69 12.77
CA ASP A 148 9.72 -23.19 13.93
C ASP A 148 9.14 -21.93 14.57
N LYS A 149 8.17 -21.28 13.94
CA LYS A 149 7.45 -20.08 14.42
C LYS A 149 8.34 -18.96 14.97
N ARG A 150 9.60 -18.89 14.57
CA ARG A 150 10.52 -17.84 15.00
C ARG A 150 10.56 -16.71 13.98
N VAL A 151 10.36 -15.49 14.45
CA VAL A 151 10.38 -14.28 13.62
C VAL A 151 11.30 -13.24 14.23
N VAL A 152 12.16 -12.66 13.41
CA VAL A 152 12.98 -11.50 13.79
C VAL A 152 12.43 -10.26 13.10
N ILE A 153 12.18 -9.20 13.86
CA ILE A 153 11.72 -7.91 13.35
C ILE A 153 12.85 -6.91 13.48
N LEU A 154 13.21 -6.26 12.38
CA LEU A 154 14.18 -5.17 12.36
C LEU A 154 13.44 -3.83 12.42
N GLY A 155 13.58 -3.15 13.55
CA GLY A 155 12.94 -1.89 13.87
C GLY A 155 11.86 -2.02 14.93
N ALA A 156 12.06 -1.35 16.07
CA ALA A 156 11.11 -1.24 17.19
C ALA A 156 10.30 0.08 17.15
N GLY A 157 9.99 0.55 15.94
CA GLY A 157 9.05 1.64 15.72
C GLY A 157 7.60 1.15 15.86
N LEU A 158 6.63 2.04 15.59
CA LEU A 158 5.20 1.74 15.75
C LEU A 158 4.79 0.47 15.00
N ILE A 159 5.09 0.39 13.72
CA ILE A 159 4.71 -0.75 12.86
C ILE A 159 5.40 -2.05 13.32
N GLY A 160 6.70 -1.99 13.65
CA GLY A 160 7.43 -3.17 14.13
C GLY A 160 6.86 -3.71 15.44
N CYS A 161 6.47 -2.82 16.37
CA CYS A 161 5.82 -3.20 17.63
C CYS A 161 4.42 -3.79 17.42
N GLU A 162 3.64 -3.25 16.45
CA GLU A 162 2.33 -3.80 16.08
C GLU A 162 2.47 -5.21 15.52
N PHE A 163 3.37 -5.44 14.56
CA PHE A 163 3.65 -6.79 14.04
C PHE A 163 4.15 -7.74 15.11
N ALA A 164 5.01 -7.27 16.03
CA ALA A 164 5.50 -8.10 17.13
C ALA A 164 4.36 -8.57 18.02
N ASN A 165 3.43 -7.68 18.36
CA ASN A 165 2.24 -7.99 19.15
C ASN A 165 1.30 -8.95 18.41
N ASP A 166 1.04 -8.70 17.13
CA ASP A 166 0.17 -9.52 16.28
C ASP A 166 0.69 -10.96 16.16
N LEU A 167 1.98 -11.11 15.87
CA LEU A 167 2.66 -12.41 15.76
C LEU A 167 2.70 -13.17 17.09
N GLN A 168 2.97 -12.49 18.21
CA GLN A 168 3.00 -13.10 19.52
C GLN A 168 1.63 -13.69 19.89
N HIS A 169 0.54 -12.99 19.60
CA HIS A 169 -0.82 -13.49 19.85
C HIS A 169 -1.17 -14.76 19.05
N THR A 170 -0.44 -15.04 17.99
CA THR A 170 -0.62 -16.24 17.16
C THR A 170 0.41 -17.34 17.46
N GLY A 171 1.14 -17.19 18.57
CA GLY A 171 2.06 -18.21 19.09
C GLY A 171 3.44 -18.20 18.43
N HIS A 172 3.83 -17.11 17.77
CA HIS A 172 5.19 -16.95 17.24
C HIS A 172 6.14 -16.45 18.32
N HIS A 173 7.39 -16.93 18.27
CA HIS A 173 8.49 -16.41 19.07
C HIS A 173 9.12 -15.22 18.36
N VAL A 174 8.88 -14.02 18.86
CA VAL A 174 9.31 -12.78 18.21
C VAL A 174 10.53 -12.19 18.91
N THR A 175 11.55 -11.88 18.12
CA THR A 175 12.70 -11.08 18.54
C THR A 175 12.68 -9.76 17.79
N VAL A 176 12.75 -8.64 18.50
CA VAL A 176 12.81 -7.30 17.89
C VAL A 176 14.22 -6.74 18.08
N ILE A 177 14.83 -6.28 16.99
CA ILE A 177 16.15 -5.65 16.98
C ILE A 177 15.98 -4.19 16.52
N ASP A 178 16.55 -3.26 17.32
CA ASP A 178 16.53 -1.83 16.99
C ASP A 178 17.84 -1.17 17.39
N LEU A 179 18.16 -0.05 16.75
CA LEU A 179 19.32 0.78 17.09
C LEU A 179 19.07 1.64 18.34
N SER A 180 17.82 1.87 18.70
CA SER A 180 17.43 2.65 19.88
C SER A 180 17.50 1.80 21.14
N ALA A 181 17.83 2.43 22.29
CA ALA A 181 17.93 1.74 23.57
C ALA A 181 16.58 1.22 24.12
N ARG A 182 15.46 1.66 23.55
CA ARG A 182 14.10 1.25 23.92
C ARG A 182 13.16 1.21 22.71
N PRO A 183 12.12 0.35 22.73
CA PRO A 183 11.06 0.40 21.75
C PRO A 183 10.38 1.78 21.73
N LEU A 184 9.90 2.19 20.56
CA LEU A 184 9.19 3.46 20.35
C LEU A 184 10.00 4.71 20.77
N GLY A 185 11.33 4.62 20.72
CA GLY A 185 12.23 5.65 21.24
C GLY A 185 12.16 7.02 20.55
N ARG A 186 11.41 7.11 19.44
CA ARG A 186 11.20 8.36 18.67
C ARG A 186 9.78 8.95 18.83
N LEU A 187 8.96 8.40 19.72
CA LEU A 187 7.62 8.90 20.06
C LEU A 187 7.66 9.69 21.35
#